data_2adc6c529445e79cf8d7a97a8950e36f
#
_entry.id   2adc6c529445e79cf8d7a97a8950e36f
#
_cell.length_a   1.000
_cell.length_b   1.000
_cell.length_c   1.000
_cell.angle_alpha   90.00
_cell.angle_beta   90.00
_cell.angle_gamma   90.00
#
_symmetry.space_group_name_H-M   'P 1'
#
loop_
_entity.id
_entity.type
_entity.pdbx_description
1 polymer ?
#
loop_
_entity_poly.entity_id
_entity_poly.type
_entity_poly.pdbx_seq_one_letter_code
_entity_poly.pdbx_strand_id
1 'polypeptide(L)'
;ILLTAILVGAMLLLLFLITGNSALGDLDERAEEALEYCKENGYSTDYCLLVDYGWHSGRVRFFIWDFNKGKPVMKCLCAHSYGQGSTARKPVFSNEIGSFCSSLGHYRVGREKTMSKPKGRKALVLYGKDKTNSNALKRGILIRPVSLPNFPIYPLLIPVKVHKVFGHKIRPKSEGCITIPFRKYSRVVETVKSSSKPLMLWVYE
;
A
#
# COMPACT_ATOMS: atom_id res chain seq x y z
N ILE A 1 -13.20 34.72 21.23
CA ILE A 1 -13.68 33.42 20.68
C ILE A 1 -13.33 33.35 19.18
N LEU A 2 -13.68 34.34 18.33
CA LEU A 2 -13.39 34.31 16.89
C LEU A 2 -11.88 34.33 16.61
N LEU A 3 -11.10 35.14 17.30
CA LEU A 3 -9.64 35.24 17.14
C LEU A 3 -8.93 33.94 17.55
N THR A 4 -9.38 33.29 18.61
CA THR A 4 -8.83 32.01 19.06
C THR A 4 -9.13 30.87 18.07
N ALA A 5 -10.31 30.86 17.45
CA ALA A 5 -10.66 29.88 16.41
C ALA A 5 -9.80 30.05 15.13
N ILE A 6 -9.51 31.31 14.73
CA ILE A 6 -8.65 31.62 13.58
C ILE A 6 -7.20 31.20 13.87
N LEU A 7 -6.67 31.44 15.05
CA LEU A 7 -5.31 31.05 15.45
C LEU A 7 -5.16 29.52 15.50
N VAL A 8 -6.14 28.80 16.05
CA VAL A 8 -6.15 27.34 16.07
C VAL A 8 -6.23 26.77 14.64
N GLY A 9 -7.06 27.35 13.78
CA GLY A 9 -7.16 26.97 12.37
C GLY A 9 -5.86 27.18 11.61
N ALA A 10 -5.19 28.31 11.80
CA ALA A 10 -3.90 28.62 11.20
C ALA A 10 -2.79 27.69 11.70
N MET A 11 -2.78 27.37 12.99
CA MET A 11 -1.82 26.43 13.57
C MET A 11 -2.02 25.00 13.05
N LEU A 12 -3.25 24.55 12.91
CA LEU A 12 -3.57 23.25 12.33
C LEU A 12 -3.19 23.18 10.84
N LEU A 13 -3.40 24.25 10.08
CA LEU A 13 -3.00 24.36 8.69
C LEU A 13 -1.46 24.33 8.56
N LEU A 14 -0.76 25.06 9.43
CA LEU A 14 0.71 25.07 9.45
C LEU A 14 1.28 23.70 9.80
N LEU A 15 0.72 23.03 10.81
CA LEU A 15 1.09 21.65 11.16
C LEU A 15 0.83 20.68 10.00
N PHE A 16 -0.28 20.83 9.28
CA PHE A 16 -0.59 20.02 8.10
C PHE A 16 0.41 20.26 6.96
N LEU A 17 0.82 21.51 6.72
CA LEU A 17 1.82 21.87 5.70
C LEU A 17 3.21 21.31 6.05
N ILE A 18 3.64 21.44 7.31
CA ILE A 18 4.95 20.94 7.76
C ILE A 18 5.00 19.42 7.71
N THR A 19 3.97 18.73 8.23
CA THR A 19 3.93 17.25 8.22
C THR A 19 3.68 16.68 6.82
N GLY A 20 3.03 17.43 5.94
CA GLY A 20 2.83 17.05 4.54
C GLY A 20 4.14 17.09 3.73
N ASN A 21 4.96 18.13 3.95
CA ASN A 21 6.22 18.29 3.22
C ASN A 21 7.30 17.27 3.64
N SER A 22 7.42 16.97 4.94
CA SER A 22 8.38 15.95 5.40
C SER A 22 8.04 14.56 4.86
N ALA A 23 6.77 14.24 4.75
CA ALA A 23 6.30 12.96 4.23
C ALA A 23 6.48 12.80 2.70
N LEU A 24 6.47 13.90 1.95
CA LEU A 24 6.74 13.88 0.51
C LEU A 24 8.24 13.72 0.25
N GLY A 25 9.11 14.38 1.01
CA GLY A 25 10.56 14.23 0.89
C GLY A 25 11.03 12.80 1.13
N ASP A 26 10.45 12.11 2.11
CA ASP A 26 10.72 10.70 2.40
C ASP A 26 10.26 9.77 1.24
N LEU A 27 9.11 10.08 0.61
CA LEU A 27 8.63 9.32 -0.55
C LEU A 27 9.50 9.53 -1.80
N ASP A 28 10.01 10.73 -2.01
CA ASP A 28 10.90 11.06 -3.15
C ASP A 28 12.23 10.29 -3.02
N GLU A 29 12.83 10.26 -1.84
CA GLU A 29 14.04 9.49 -1.53
C GLU A 29 13.83 7.99 -1.76
N ARG A 30 12.70 7.44 -1.28
CA ARG A 30 12.34 6.05 -1.52
C ARG A 30 12.12 5.74 -3.02
N ALA A 31 11.62 6.70 -3.77
CA ALA A 31 11.45 6.52 -5.21
C ALA A 31 12.79 6.53 -5.97
N GLU A 32 13.77 7.30 -5.52
CA GLU A 32 15.12 7.28 -6.08
C GLU A 32 15.79 5.93 -5.83
N GLU A 33 15.78 5.43 -4.59
CA GLU A 33 16.26 4.08 -4.25
C GLU A 33 15.55 2.99 -5.09
N ALA A 34 14.23 3.12 -5.27
CA ALA A 34 13.45 2.21 -6.09
C ALA A 34 13.85 2.24 -7.56
N LEU A 35 14.20 3.41 -8.11
CA LEU A 35 14.68 3.55 -9.50
C LEU A 35 16.02 2.85 -9.69
N GLU A 36 16.95 3.01 -8.76
CA GLU A 36 18.25 2.33 -8.80
C GLU A 36 18.06 0.81 -8.77
N TYR A 37 17.26 0.32 -7.82
CA TYR A 37 16.93 -1.10 -7.77
C TYR A 37 16.29 -1.62 -9.06
N CYS A 38 15.39 -0.84 -9.68
CA CYS A 38 14.76 -1.20 -10.95
C CYS A 38 15.76 -1.30 -12.09
N LYS A 39 16.72 -0.37 -12.18
CA LYS A 39 17.80 -0.39 -13.20
C LYS A 39 18.67 -1.62 -13.07
N GLU A 40 19.13 -1.91 -11.87
CA GLU A 40 20.03 -3.04 -11.57
C GLU A 40 19.38 -4.41 -11.79
N ASN A 41 18.07 -4.51 -11.53
CA ASN A 41 17.35 -5.79 -11.54
C ASN A 41 16.43 -5.99 -12.77
N GLY A 42 16.51 -5.11 -13.78
CA GLY A 42 15.79 -5.26 -15.04
C GLY A 42 14.28 -5.03 -14.96
N TYR A 43 13.81 -4.24 -13.99
CA TYR A 43 12.42 -3.80 -13.88
C TYR A 43 12.13 -2.57 -14.75
N SER A 44 10.85 -2.19 -14.81
CA SER A 44 10.44 -0.94 -15.47
C SER A 44 11.08 0.27 -14.80
N THR A 45 11.61 1.17 -15.59
CA THR A 45 12.11 2.49 -15.18
C THR A 45 11.12 3.61 -15.50
N ASP A 46 9.91 3.26 -15.95
CA ASP A 46 8.82 4.22 -16.14
C ASP A 46 7.98 4.34 -14.88
N TYR A 47 7.65 3.20 -14.27
CA TYR A 47 6.78 3.12 -13.09
C TYR A 47 7.27 2.08 -12.08
N CYS A 48 7.01 2.36 -10.80
CA CYS A 48 7.03 1.37 -9.73
C CYS A 48 5.81 1.51 -8.82
N LEU A 49 5.63 0.52 -7.94
CA LEU A 49 4.63 0.54 -6.88
C LEU A 49 5.34 0.68 -5.54
N LEU A 50 4.91 1.64 -4.71
CA LEU A 50 5.46 1.88 -3.38
C LEU A 50 4.38 1.70 -2.33
N VAL A 51 4.72 1.04 -1.23
CA VAL A 51 3.83 0.81 -0.08
C VAL A 51 4.56 1.10 1.20
N ASP A 52 4.15 2.17 1.86
CA ASP A 52 4.70 2.59 3.15
C ASP A 52 3.84 2.02 4.29
N TYR A 53 4.32 1.01 4.98
CA TYR A 53 3.65 0.42 6.14
C TYR A 53 4.07 1.05 7.47
N GLY A 54 5.03 1.95 7.49
CA GLY A 54 5.34 2.81 8.64
C GLY A 54 4.19 3.77 8.98
N TRP A 55 3.30 4.04 8.01
CA TRP A 55 2.16 4.91 8.23
C TRP A 55 0.92 4.14 8.70
N HIS A 56 0.11 4.85 9.50
CA HIS A 56 -1.19 4.34 9.93
C HIS A 56 -2.07 3.91 8.74
N SER A 57 -2.76 2.77 8.83
CA SER A 57 -3.56 2.21 7.74
C SER A 57 -4.73 3.09 7.24
N GLY A 58 -5.11 4.10 8.00
CA GLY A 58 -6.08 5.13 7.59
C GLY A 58 -5.48 6.26 6.75
N ARG A 59 -4.17 6.29 6.56
CA ARG A 59 -3.49 7.23 5.67
C ARG A 59 -3.31 6.65 4.27
N VAL A 60 -3.10 7.53 3.31
CA VAL A 60 -2.67 7.14 1.96
C VAL A 60 -1.25 6.62 2.05
N ARG A 61 -1.03 5.37 1.63
CA ARG A 61 0.26 4.70 1.75
C ARG A 61 0.56 3.67 0.66
N PHE A 62 -0.24 3.64 -0.40
CA PHE A 62 0.02 2.92 -1.65
C PHE A 62 0.12 3.93 -2.78
N PHE A 63 1.17 3.84 -3.60
CA PHE A 63 1.47 4.77 -4.68
C PHE A 63 1.82 4.03 -5.97
N ILE A 64 1.40 4.56 -7.12
CA ILE A 64 2.05 4.33 -8.41
C ILE A 64 2.94 5.54 -8.63
N TRP A 65 4.23 5.33 -8.63
CA TRP A 65 5.22 6.35 -8.91
C TRP A 65 5.56 6.37 -10.39
N ASP A 66 5.61 7.54 -10.99
CA ASP A 66 6.04 7.79 -12.37
C ASP A 66 7.43 8.41 -12.31
N PHE A 67 8.44 7.64 -12.70
CA PHE A 67 9.83 8.09 -12.63
C PHE A 67 10.14 9.23 -13.61
N ASN A 68 9.44 9.28 -14.77
CA ASN A 68 9.63 10.34 -15.76
C ASN A 68 9.06 11.68 -15.27
N LYS A 69 8.03 11.64 -14.43
CA LYS A 69 7.40 12.84 -13.85
C LYS A 69 7.93 13.20 -12.46
N GLY A 70 8.71 12.32 -11.83
CA GLY A 70 9.21 12.49 -10.48
C GLY A 70 8.09 12.67 -9.44
N LYS A 71 6.96 11.96 -9.59
CA LYS A 71 5.82 12.10 -8.67
C LYS A 71 4.85 10.92 -8.74
N PRO A 72 4.04 10.70 -7.68
CA PRO A 72 3.01 9.69 -7.71
C PRO A 72 1.86 10.11 -8.66
N VAL A 73 1.51 9.24 -9.61
CA VAL A 73 0.38 9.42 -10.54
C VAL A 73 -0.92 8.77 -10.05
N MET A 74 -0.82 7.92 -9.03
CA MET A 74 -1.95 7.37 -8.29
C MET A 74 -1.54 7.12 -6.85
N LYS A 75 -2.47 7.41 -5.94
CA LYS A 75 -2.31 7.16 -4.51
C LYS A 75 -3.62 6.69 -3.88
N CYS A 76 -3.53 5.80 -2.88
CA CYS A 76 -4.72 5.30 -2.19
C CYS A 76 -4.41 4.72 -0.80
N LEU A 77 -5.49 4.41 -0.07
CA LEU A 77 -5.41 3.59 1.13
C LEU A 77 -4.90 2.19 0.79
N CYS A 78 -4.21 1.59 1.75
CA CYS A 78 -3.74 0.22 1.67
C CYS A 78 -3.87 -0.45 3.02
N ALA A 79 -4.57 -1.57 3.11
CA ALA A 79 -4.60 -2.36 4.33
C ALA A 79 -3.53 -3.45 4.28
N HIS A 80 -2.86 -3.63 5.42
CA HIS A 80 -1.95 -4.74 5.70
C HIS A 80 -2.69 -5.90 6.38
N SER A 81 -1.97 -6.94 6.71
CA SER A 81 -2.51 -8.15 7.34
C SER A 81 -2.86 -7.96 8.82
N TYR A 82 -3.61 -8.92 9.37
CA TYR A 82 -4.03 -8.93 10.77
C TYR A 82 -3.22 -9.89 11.67
N GLY A 83 -2.21 -10.57 11.10
CA GLY A 83 -1.47 -11.61 11.82
C GLY A 83 -0.68 -11.09 13.03
N GLN A 84 -0.47 -11.97 14.01
CA GLN A 84 0.42 -11.78 15.17
C GLN A 84 0.23 -10.45 15.93
N GLY A 85 -1.02 -10.00 16.11
CA GLY A 85 -1.28 -8.77 16.87
C GLY A 85 -1.06 -7.47 16.11
N SER A 86 -0.93 -7.51 14.78
CA SER A 86 -0.88 -6.31 13.93
C SER A 86 -2.04 -5.37 14.22
N THR A 87 -1.75 -4.08 14.34
CA THR A 87 -2.74 -3.01 14.54
C THR A 87 -2.72 -2.05 13.36
N ALA A 88 -3.70 -1.16 13.27
CA ALA A 88 -3.75 -0.15 12.22
C ALA A 88 -2.51 0.76 12.17
N ARG A 89 -1.86 0.98 13.30
CA ARG A 89 -0.67 1.82 13.46
C ARG A 89 0.64 1.05 13.41
N LYS A 90 0.63 -0.18 13.95
CA LYS A 90 1.84 -1.00 14.09
C LYS A 90 1.59 -2.37 13.48
N PRO A 91 1.90 -2.58 12.19
CA PRO A 91 1.87 -3.90 11.58
C PRO A 91 2.98 -4.79 12.17
N VAL A 92 2.75 -6.08 12.13
CA VAL A 92 3.78 -7.10 12.40
C VAL A 92 4.12 -7.77 11.09
N PHE A 93 5.40 -7.96 10.82
CA PHE A 93 5.90 -8.55 9.59
C PHE A 93 6.47 -9.93 9.82
N SER A 94 6.23 -10.82 8.87
CA SER A 94 6.80 -12.18 8.88
C SER A 94 6.77 -12.78 7.49
N ASN A 95 7.79 -13.58 7.16
CA ASN A 95 7.86 -14.37 5.95
C ASN A 95 7.42 -15.83 6.16
N GLU A 96 7.07 -16.22 7.38
CA GLU A 96 6.68 -17.59 7.72
C GLU A 96 5.32 -17.96 7.12
N ILE A 97 5.22 -19.19 6.63
CA ILE A 97 3.97 -19.75 6.13
C ILE A 97 3.02 -19.92 7.32
N GLY A 98 1.78 -19.45 7.15
CA GLY A 98 0.78 -19.50 8.22
C GLY A 98 0.83 -18.37 9.25
N SER A 99 1.79 -17.44 9.17
CA SER A 99 1.89 -16.29 10.09
C SER A 99 0.74 -15.28 9.94
N PHE A 100 0.07 -15.26 8.78
CA PHE A 100 -0.95 -14.26 8.40
C PHE A 100 -0.45 -12.81 8.47
N CYS A 101 0.87 -12.59 8.49
CA CYS A 101 1.49 -11.27 8.51
C CYS A 101 1.81 -10.78 7.10
N SER A 102 1.91 -9.47 6.94
CA SER A 102 2.54 -8.87 5.75
C SER A 102 4.05 -9.12 5.78
N SER A 103 4.72 -8.98 4.65
CA SER A 103 6.18 -9.05 4.55
C SER A 103 6.72 -7.79 3.91
N LEU A 104 7.87 -7.32 4.38
CA LEU A 104 8.61 -6.20 3.79
C LEU A 104 9.45 -6.66 2.61
N GLY A 105 9.94 -5.70 1.81
CA GLY A 105 10.91 -5.91 0.75
C GLY A 105 10.35 -5.72 -0.65
N HIS A 106 11.17 -6.08 -1.65
CA HIS A 106 10.88 -5.93 -3.06
C HIS A 106 10.11 -7.13 -3.60
N TYR A 107 9.18 -6.87 -4.48
CA TYR A 107 8.37 -7.89 -5.16
C TYR A 107 8.35 -7.62 -6.66
N ARG A 108 8.46 -8.68 -7.46
CA ARG A 108 8.05 -8.60 -8.86
C ARG A 108 6.53 -8.74 -8.94
N VAL A 109 5.88 -7.79 -9.59
CA VAL A 109 4.44 -7.87 -9.86
C VAL A 109 4.22 -8.82 -11.04
N GLY A 110 3.38 -9.81 -10.83
CA GLY A 110 3.04 -10.81 -11.83
C GLY A 110 1.69 -10.57 -12.50
N ARG A 111 1.21 -11.58 -13.21
CA ARG A 111 -0.08 -11.54 -13.92
C ARG A 111 -1.26 -11.61 -12.95
N GLU A 112 -2.41 -11.15 -13.41
CA GLU A 112 -3.67 -11.39 -12.71
C GLU A 112 -4.01 -12.88 -12.69
N LYS A 113 -4.50 -13.34 -11.54
CA LYS A 113 -5.15 -14.64 -11.40
C LYS A 113 -6.54 -14.50 -10.81
N THR A 114 -7.42 -15.41 -11.15
CA THR A 114 -8.75 -15.51 -10.54
C THR A 114 -8.59 -16.18 -9.16
N MET A 115 -9.16 -15.52 -8.14
CA MET A 115 -9.14 -16.03 -6.77
C MET A 115 -10.26 -17.06 -6.56
N SER A 116 -9.99 -18.06 -5.72
CA SER A 116 -10.99 -18.97 -5.23
C SER A 116 -11.92 -18.34 -4.18
N LYS A 117 -11.38 -17.43 -3.36
CA LYS A 117 -12.14 -16.70 -2.32
C LYS A 117 -11.74 -15.21 -2.31
N PRO A 118 -12.67 -14.26 -2.56
CA PRO A 118 -14.03 -14.48 -3.11
C PRO A 118 -13.96 -14.98 -4.57
N LYS A 119 -14.82 -15.97 -4.89
CA LYS A 119 -14.85 -16.59 -6.21
C LYS A 119 -15.02 -15.57 -7.34
N GLY A 120 -14.24 -15.72 -8.39
CA GLY A 120 -14.31 -14.90 -9.61
C GLY A 120 -13.61 -13.55 -9.55
N ARG A 121 -13.12 -13.09 -8.38
CA ARG A 121 -12.33 -11.85 -8.30
C ARG A 121 -10.91 -12.07 -8.78
N LYS A 122 -10.37 -11.07 -9.47
CA LYS A 122 -8.99 -11.08 -9.94
C LYS A 122 -8.07 -10.39 -8.95
N ALA A 123 -6.83 -10.83 -8.89
CA ALA A 123 -5.76 -10.23 -8.09
C ALA A 123 -4.41 -10.43 -8.78
N LEU A 124 -3.48 -9.49 -8.59
CA LEU A 124 -2.11 -9.58 -9.12
C LEU A 124 -1.25 -10.45 -8.21
N VAL A 125 -0.54 -11.40 -8.79
CA VAL A 125 0.40 -12.28 -8.06
C VAL A 125 1.66 -11.49 -7.71
N LEU A 126 2.21 -11.72 -6.51
CA LEU A 126 3.47 -11.14 -6.07
C LEU A 126 4.53 -12.21 -5.86
N TYR A 127 5.70 -11.97 -6.44
CA TYR A 127 6.89 -12.82 -6.28
C TYR A 127 7.91 -12.06 -5.44
N GLY A 128 8.16 -12.54 -4.22
CA GLY A 128 9.16 -11.95 -3.32
C GLY A 128 10.57 -12.07 -3.88
N LYS A 129 11.37 -11.05 -3.70
CA LYS A 129 12.74 -10.94 -4.22
C LYS A 129 13.78 -10.87 -3.13
N ASP A 130 13.35 -10.65 -1.89
CA ASP A 130 14.22 -10.53 -0.71
C ASP A 130 14.03 -11.73 0.24
N LYS A 131 14.97 -11.93 1.14
CA LYS A 131 14.86 -12.94 2.20
C LYS A 131 13.64 -12.74 3.08
N THR A 132 13.25 -11.48 3.30
CA THR A 132 12.09 -11.07 4.11
C THR A 132 10.74 -11.42 3.51
N ASN A 133 10.68 -11.77 2.21
CA ASN A 133 9.45 -12.11 1.50
C ASN A 133 9.60 -13.29 0.51
N SER A 134 10.66 -14.07 0.60
CA SER A 134 10.97 -15.19 -0.30
C SER A 134 9.85 -16.25 -0.40
N ASN A 135 9.03 -16.38 0.63
CA ASN A 135 7.88 -17.26 0.67
C ASN A 135 6.59 -16.66 0.08
N ALA A 136 6.64 -15.45 -0.47
CA ALA A 136 5.44 -14.73 -0.94
C ALA A 136 4.57 -15.58 -1.89
N LEU A 137 5.17 -16.26 -2.87
CA LEU A 137 4.43 -17.12 -3.80
C LEU A 137 3.79 -18.31 -3.10
N LYS A 138 4.52 -19.01 -2.23
CA LYS A 138 4.03 -20.15 -1.44
C LYS A 138 2.90 -19.74 -0.50
N ARG A 139 3.00 -18.54 0.07
CA ARG A 139 2.00 -17.94 0.95
C ARG A 139 0.79 -17.38 0.18
N GLY A 140 0.85 -17.30 -1.15
CA GLY A 140 -0.21 -16.75 -1.98
C GLY A 140 -0.41 -15.25 -1.80
N ILE A 141 0.68 -14.49 -1.60
CA ILE A 141 0.63 -13.03 -1.44
C ILE A 141 0.25 -12.35 -2.76
N LEU A 142 -0.73 -11.47 -2.71
CA LEU A 142 -1.35 -10.81 -3.86
C LEU A 142 -1.57 -9.32 -3.59
N ILE A 143 -1.69 -8.53 -4.67
CA ILE A 143 -2.41 -7.25 -4.61
C ILE A 143 -3.89 -7.56 -4.88
N ARG A 144 -4.76 -7.26 -3.91
CA ARG A 144 -6.18 -7.62 -3.94
C ARG A 144 -7.08 -6.40 -3.89
N PRO A 145 -8.11 -6.32 -4.76
CA PRO A 145 -9.16 -5.33 -4.62
C PRO A 145 -10.09 -5.66 -3.45
N VAL A 146 -10.37 -4.65 -2.63
CA VAL A 146 -11.32 -4.76 -1.49
C VAL A 146 -12.20 -3.52 -1.40
N SER A 147 -13.30 -3.63 -0.64
CA SER A 147 -14.14 -2.47 -0.33
C SER A 147 -13.43 -1.62 0.73
N LEU A 148 -12.72 -0.61 0.28
CA LEU A 148 -12.10 0.42 1.11
C LEU A 148 -12.57 1.80 0.64
N PRO A 149 -12.62 2.80 1.54
CA PRO A 149 -12.83 4.19 1.13
C PRO A 149 -11.76 4.65 0.13
N ASN A 150 -12.13 5.61 -0.73
CA ASN A 150 -11.19 6.21 -1.69
C ASN A 150 -10.47 7.46 -1.14
N PHE A 151 -10.77 7.83 0.09
CA PHE A 151 -10.24 9.01 0.77
C PHE A 151 -9.58 8.62 2.10
N PRO A 152 -8.65 9.42 2.63
CA PRO A 152 -8.05 9.19 3.93
C PRO A 152 -9.11 9.22 5.04
N ILE A 153 -8.97 8.31 5.98
CA ILE A 153 -9.90 8.14 7.10
C ILE A 153 -9.21 8.28 8.47
N TYR A 154 -7.96 8.74 8.45
CA TYR A 154 -7.24 9.09 9.67
C TYR A 154 -7.82 10.39 10.28
N PRO A 155 -7.99 10.51 11.58
CA PRO A 155 -7.67 9.56 12.66
C PRO A 155 -8.78 8.54 12.99
N LEU A 156 -9.87 8.51 12.20
CA LEU A 156 -10.92 7.52 12.38
C LEU A 156 -10.29 6.13 12.25
N LEU A 157 -10.25 5.44 13.36
CA LEU A 157 -9.65 4.11 13.47
C LEU A 157 -10.33 3.15 12.52
N ILE A 158 -9.60 2.72 11.50
CA ILE A 158 -9.89 1.42 10.91
C ILE A 158 -8.78 0.49 11.38
N PRO A 159 -8.96 -0.21 12.49
CA PRO A 159 -8.16 -1.37 12.77
C PRO A 159 -8.40 -2.37 11.65
N VAL A 160 -7.42 -3.19 11.34
CA VAL A 160 -7.52 -4.29 10.37
C VAL A 160 -8.68 -5.25 10.69
N LYS A 161 -9.15 -5.23 11.93
CA LYS A 161 -10.43 -5.78 12.38
C LYS A 161 -11.45 -4.64 12.46
N VAL A 162 -12.01 -4.22 11.32
CA VAL A 162 -13.15 -3.31 11.42
C VAL A 162 -14.38 -4.08 11.82
N HIS A 163 -14.78 -3.81 13.02
CA HIS A 163 -16.14 -4.00 13.47
C HIS A 163 -17.04 -3.00 12.73
N LYS A 164 -18.31 -3.37 12.59
CA LYS A 164 -19.37 -2.61 11.97
C LYS A 164 -19.22 -1.09 12.19
N VAL A 165 -18.96 -0.34 11.14
CA VAL A 165 -19.23 1.09 11.09
C VAL A 165 -20.45 1.24 10.21
N PHE A 166 -21.53 1.85 10.74
CA PHE A 166 -22.81 2.05 10.05
C PHE A 166 -23.48 0.77 9.50
N GLY A 167 -23.44 -0.33 10.25
CA GLY A 167 -24.15 -1.56 9.88
C GLY A 167 -23.53 -2.39 8.76
N HIS A 168 -22.51 -1.93 8.08
CA HIS A 168 -21.81 -2.64 7.02
C HIS A 168 -20.53 -3.31 7.52
N LYS A 169 -20.37 -4.61 7.24
CA LYS A 169 -19.14 -5.37 7.53
C LYS A 169 -18.05 -4.95 6.54
N ILE A 170 -17.30 -3.90 6.84
CA ILE A 170 -16.05 -3.62 6.13
C ILE A 170 -15.02 -4.62 6.66
N ARG A 171 -14.73 -5.67 5.90
CA ARG A 171 -13.72 -6.66 6.25
C ARG A 171 -12.61 -6.65 5.20
N PRO A 172 -11.54 -5.91 5.33
CA PRO A 172 -10.31 -6.30 4.69
C PRO A 172 -9.58 -7.30 5.59
N LYS A 173 -10.01 -8.55 5.62
CA LYS A 173 -9.17 -9.63 6.14
C LYS A 173 -8.07 -9.88 5.13
N SER A 174 -6.87 -9.42 5.43
CA SER A 174 -5.66 -9.78 4.71
C SER A 174 -4.85 -10.77 5.53
N GLU A 175 -4.48 -11.87 4.94
CA GLU A 175 -3.59 -12.92 5.48
C GLU A 175 -2.18 -12.78 4.87
N GLY A 176 -1.70 -11.53 4.79
CA GLY A 176 -0.43 -11.17 4.18
C GLY A 176 -0.57 -10.35 2.90
N CYS A 177 -1.70 -10.41 2.19
CA CYS A 177 -1.92 -9.69 0.95
C CYS A 177 -1.95 -8.18 1.13
N ILE A 178 -1.51 -7.45 0.11
CA ILE A 178 -1.66 -6.01 -0.04
C ILE A 178 -3.06 -5.74 -0.56
N THR A 179 -3.88 -4.98 0.19
CA THR A 179 -5.28 -4.76 -0.18
C THR A 179 -5.56 -3.29 -0.42
N ILE A 180 -6.12 -2.97 -1.59
CA ILE A 180 -6.39 -1.61 -2.06
C ILE A 180 -7.85 -1.45 -2.51
N PRO A 181 -8.38 -0.21 -2.60
CA PRO A 181 -9.75 0.04 -3.06
C PRO A 181 -9.99 -0.49 -4.48
N PHE A 182 -11.18 -1.06 -4.74
CA PHE A 182 -11.59 -1.55 -6.07
C PHE A 182 -11.35 -0.55 -7.20
N ARG A 183 -11.77 0.71 -6.98
CA ARG A 183 -11.65 1.77 -7.99
C ARG A 183 -10.20 2.14 -8.33
N LYS A 184 -9.24 1.77 -7.48
CA LYS A 184 -7.82 2.02 -7.69
C LYS A 184 -7.09 0.81 -8.26
N TYR A 185 -7.63 -0.39 -8.05
CA TYR A 185 -7.04 -1.63 -8.53
C TYR A 185 -6.96 -1.70 -10.07
N SER A 186 -8.00 -1.24 -10.79
CA SER A 186 -7.99 -1.20 -12.25
C SER A 186 -6.80 -0.40 -12.79
N ARG A 187 -6.50 0.76 -12.17
CA ARG A 187 -5.36 1.58 -12.56
C ARG A 187 -4.02 0.87 -12.35
N VAL A 188 -3.87 0.11 -11.27
CA VAL A 188 -2.68 -0.72 -11.04
C VAL A 188 -2.54 -1.77 -12.14
N VAL A 189 -3.64 -2.46 -12.49
CA VAL A 189 -3.64 -3.48 -13.55
C VAL A 189 -3.30 -2.87 -14.92
N GLU A 190 -3.86 -1.71 -15.24
CA GLU A 190 -3.55 -0.97 -16.48
C GLU A 190 -2.06 -0.64 -16.55
N THR A 191 -1.48 -0.10 -15.47
CA THR A 191 -0.04 0.22 -15.40
C THR A 191 0.83 -1.03 -15.57
N VAL A 192 0.45 -2.16 -14.95
CA VAL A 192 1.16 -3.44 -15.11
C VAL A 192 1.10 -3.94 -16.55
N LYS A 193 -0.06 -3.81 -17.21
CA LYS A 193 -0.26 -4.29 -18.59
C LYS A 193 0.40 -3.40 -19.64
N SER A 194 0.48 -2.09 -19.41
CA SER A 194 1.10 -1.15 -20.34
C SER A 194 2.62 -1.12 -20.24
N SER A 195 3.20 -1.66 -19.19
CA SER A 195 4.65 -1.69 -19.01
C SER A 195 5.30 -2.78 -19.87
N SER A 196 6.36 -2.41 -20.61
CA SER A 196 7.17 -3.34 -21.42
C SER A 196 8.02 -4.29 -20.58
N LYS A 197 8.40 -3.87 -19.37
CA LYS A 197 9.15 -4.65 -18.39
C LYS A 197 8.29 -4.92 -17.17
N PRO A 198 8.60 -5.97 -16.38
CA PRO A 198 7.90 -6.23 -15.12
C PRO A 198 7.95 -5.01 -14.19
N LEU A 199 6.85 -4.71 -13.49
CA LEU A 199 6.87 -3.70 -12.44
C LEU A 199 7.44 -4.28 -11.15
N MET A 200 8.22 -3.48 -10.46
CA MET A 200 8.62 -3.70 -9.09
C MET A 200 7.57 -3.07 -8.14
N LEU A 201 7.29 -3.76 -7.06
CA LEU A 201 6.60 -3.21 -5.90
C LEU A 201 7.53 -3.32 -4.70
N TRP A 202 7.70 -2.21 -3.97
CA TRP A 202 8.48 -2.18 -2.74
C TRP A 202 7.58 -1.89 -1.54
N VAL A 203 7.65 -2.76 -0.52
CA VAL A 203 6.96 -2.62 0.76
C VAL A 203 8.00 -2.31 1.82
N TYR A 204 7.86 -1.16 2.47
CA TYR A 204 8.79 -0.66 3.50
C TYR A 204 8.06 -0.07 4.71
N GLU A 205 8.79 0.28 5.76
CA GLU A 205 8.33 1.01 6.94
C GLU A 205 9.33 2.08 7.38
#